data_09a224ab6d37904912e4d7a030e788d0
#
_entry.id   09a224ab6d37904912e4d7a030e788d0
#
_cell.length_a   1.000
_cell.length_b   1.000
_cell.length_c   1.000
_cell.angle_alpha   90.00
_cell.angle_beta   90.00
_cell.angle_gamma   90.00
#
_symmetry.space_group_name_H-M   'P 1'
#
loop_
_entity.id
_entity.type
_entity.pdbx_description
1 polymer ?
#
loop_
_entity_poly.entity_id
_entity_poly.type
_entity_poly.pdbx_seq_one_letter_code
_entity_poly.pdbx_strand_id
1 'polypeptide(L)'
;MESCSIFRFSKQHTSLFIPPKHYSYPVMITLLIMSVSVCLADNTGPEGPPVQVNGVFPNLTVMAKGLGSNSEAGIGALIPWAEKLWAVGYVAHIRGEGLGLYEISEDMTMRHHPASVTGTFANRTVHWPSGQAFIGPHAINADGNVRTIESLKNYRLTATVNHLTDPNNKVYFLGMEGRFWEVDVHSLESKLLFDLVKELEIKDAKQHFKGAYTAQGRVVVANNTYDEKEFLGQRNAGRLAEWDGKKWTIIERNPFVGVGGSASGDSYGGNTIYATGWTKSSVVLRVLVKGRWQRYLLPKASHTWDHAWNTEWMRIRHAVTERLLMDVHGMFYELPAFSYGGKIWGIRPICSHLRVVPDFCYWRGMFVMASDQIDHDEGQPQSGLWFGNIDDLWSMGKPAGWGGPWWETPVKAGTISDPFLMTGFDKKVVHLAHDSDRIVNFKIEVDFLGDGSWKLYHTIPVSGTGYVHHEFENGFSAHWVRVSVDHDCTATAYFMYN
;
A
#
# COMPACT_ATOMS: atom_id res chain seq x y z
N MET A 1 -30.26 -4.54 -22.04
CA MET A 1 -30.28 -3.75 -23.29
C MET A 1 -31.12 -2.51 -23.04
N GLU A 2 -30.51 -1.42 -23.31
CA GLU A 2 -30.94 -0.03 -23.45
C GLU A 2 -30.22 0.93 -22.52
N SER A 3 -29.44 1.73 -23.22
CA SER A 3 -28.58 2.79 -22.69
C SER A 3 -29.39 3.96 -22.17
N CYS A 4 -29.11 4.41 -20.96
CA CYS A 4 -29.61 5.67 -20.42
C CYS A 4 -28.58 6.77 -20.69
N SER A 5 -28.89 7.67 -21.61
CA SER A 5 -28.07 8.83 -21.94
C SER A 5 -28.38 10.02 -21.01
N ILE A 6 -27.33 10.64 -20.53
CA ILE A 6 -27.32 11.80 -19.65
C ILE A 6 -27.67 13.06 -20.44
N PHE A 7 -28.70 13.78 -20.03
CA PHE A 7 -29.04 15.11 -20.54
C PHE A 7 -28.21 16.20 -19.86
N ARG A 8 -27.51 17.00 -20.69
CA ARG A 8 -26.90 18.27 -20.29
C ARG A 8 -27.92 19.39 -20.40
N PHE A 9 -28.08 20.19 -19.35
CA PHE A 9 -28.74 21.49 -19.43
C PHE A 9 -27.76 22.56 -19.91
N SER A 10 -28.11 23.25 -20.99
CA SER A 10 -27.49 24.50 -21.41
C SER A 10 -28.51 25.63 -21.22
N LYS A 11 -28.11 26.65 -20.45
CA LYS A 11 -28.82 27.93 -20.36
C LYS A 11 -28.46 28.79 -21.56
N GLN A 12 -29.46 29.37 -22.23
CA GLN A 12 -29.29 30.61 -22.96
C GLN A 12 -30.46 31.58 -22.70
N HIS A 13 -30.05 32.78 -22.39
CA HIS A 13 -30.86 33.98 -22.28
C HIS A 13 -31.19 34.55 -23.64
N THR A 14 -32.38 35.16 -23.83
CA THR A 14 -32.61 36.61 -24.10
C THR A 14 -33.92 36.84 -24.81
N SER A 15 -34.75 37.59 -24.20
CA SER A 15 -35.28 38.92 -24.46
C SER A 15 -36.04 39.22 -25.76
N LEU A 16 -37.33 39.59 -25.53
CA LEU A 16 -38.07 40.81 -25.97
C LEU A 16 -38.55 40.98 -27.44
N PHE A 17 -39.82 41.18 -27.62
CA PHE A 17 -40.68 42.28 -28.08
C PHE A 17 -41.87 41.80 -28.94
N ILE A 18 -43.02 42.04 -28.55
CA ILE A 18 -44.42 42.51 -28.69
C ILE A 18 -44.82 42.99 -30.13
N PRO A 19 -46.12 43.17 -30.40
CA PRO A 19 -47.21 42.32 -30.95
C PRO A 19 -47.78 42.90 -32.27
N PRO A 20 -49.06 42.85 -32.65
CA PRO A 20 -50.09 41.81 -32.74
C PRO A 20 -50.67 41.65 -34.16
N LYS A 21 -51.51 40.61 -34.38
CA LYS A 21 -52.75 40.73 -35.14
C LYS A 21 -53.61 39.46 -35.05
N HIS A 22 -54.87 39.67 -34.79
CA HIS A 22 -55.96 38.68 -34.74
C HIS A 22 -56.12 37.89 -36.06
N TYR A 23 -56.23 36.58 -35.95
CA TYR A 23 -57.06 35.75 -36.84
C TYR A 23 -57.56 34.57 -35.99
N SER A 24 -58.89 34.49 -35.88
CA SER A 24 -59.65 33.40 -35.27
C SER A 24 -59.75 32.23 -36.21
N TYR A 25 -59.20 31.07 -35.80
CA TYR A 25 -59.52 29.77 -36.32
C TYR A 25 -59.90 28.84 -35.16
N PRO A 26 -60.87 27.94 -35.32
CA PRO A 26 -61.28 27.04 -34.26
C PRO A 26 -60.21 25.97 -34.10
N VAL A 27 -59.50 26.01 -32.95
CA VAL A 27 -58.57 24.98 -32.60
C VAL A 27 -59.33 23.82 -32.00
N MET A 28 -59.39 22.73 -32.74
CA MET A 28 -59.80 21.41 -32.25
C MET A 28 -58.68 20.93 -31.30
N ILE A 29 -58.91 20.99 -30.01
CA ILE A 29 -58.00 20.50 -28.98
C ILE A 29 -58.09 18.96 -28.98
N THR A 30 -57.19 18.29 -29.66
CA THR A 30 -56.96 16.87 -29.48
C THR A 30 -56.11 16.72 -28.21
N LEU A 31 -56.71 16.30 -27.13
CA LEU A 31 -56.01 15.97 -25.88
C LEU A 31 -55.17 14.72 -26.11
N LEU A 32 -53.89 14.86 -26.40
CA LEU A 32 -52.96 13.77 -26.41
C LEU A 32 -52.60 13.47 -24.96
N ILE A 33 -53.23 12.49 -24.35
CA ILE A 33 -52.85 11.94 -23.04
C ILE A 33 -51.55 11.14 -23.31
N MET A 34 -50.41 11.81 -23.14
CA MET A 34 -49.16 11.09 -22.97
C MET A 34 -49.20 10.42 -21.58
N SER A 35 -49.45 9.13 -21.56
CA SER A 35 -49.18 8.30 -20.41
C SER A 35 -47.66 8.28 -20.21
N VAL A 36 -47.16 9.14 -19.34
CA VAL A 36 -45.81 9.02 -18.80
C VAL A 36 -45.83 7.78 -17.91
N SER A 37 -45.41 6.64 -18.45
CA SER A 37 -45.05 5.49 -17.63
C SER A 37 -43.83 5.93 -16.84
N VAL A 38 -44.02 6.42 -15.62
CA VAL A 38 -42.97 6.50 -14.63
C VAL A 38 -42.61 5.04 -14.34
N CYS A 39 -41.54 4.54 -14.92
CA CYS A 39 -40.89 3.38 -14.36
C CYS A 39 -40.40 3.81 -12.95
N LEU A 40 -41.25 3.60 -11.96
CA LEU A 40 -40.79 3.43 -10.60
C LEU A 40 -39.90 2.20 -10.67
N ALA A 41 -38.59 2.41 -10.73
CA ALA A 41 -37.66 1.36 -10.37
C ALA A 41 -38.17 0.87 -9.00
N ASP A 42 -38.59 -0.38 -8.95
CA ASP A 42 -38.85 -1.04 -7.69
C ASP A 42 -37.56 -0.96 -6.87
N ASN A 43 -37.47 0.04 -6.03
CA ASN A 43 -36.37 0.23 -5.10
C ASN A 43 -36.67 -0.67 -3.89
N THR A 44 -36.95 -1.95 -4.15
CA THR A 44 -36.91 -2.98 -3.14
C THR A 44 -35.46 -3.26 -2.85
N GLY A 45 -34.83 -2.31 -2.16
CA GLY A 45 -33.61 -2.62 -1.41
C GLY A 45 -33.93 -3.80 -0.50
N PRO A 46 -32.92 -4.55 -0.07
CA PRO A 46 -33.13 -5.69 0.82
C PRO A 46 -34.03 -5.25 2.00
N GLU A 47 -35.10 -5.98 2.23
CA GLU A 47 -35.97 -5.73 3.36
C GLU A 47 -35.21 -5.98 4.66
N GLY A 48 -35.10 -4.98 5.50
CA GLY A 48 -34.47 -5.06 6.80
C GLY A 48 -33.39 -4.01 7.00
N PRO A 49 -32.91 -3.88 8.23
CA PRO A 49 -31.79 -2.97 8.53
C PRO A 49 -30.50 -3.46 7.84
N PRO A 50 -29.58 -2.56 7.52
CA PRO A 50 -28.26 -2.93 7.02
C PRO A 50 -27.60 -3.94 7.93
N VAL A 51 -27.03 -5.02 7.36
CA VAL A 51 -26.26 -6.02 8.09
C VAL A 51 -24.80 -5.65 8.03
N GLN A 52 -24.20 -5.47 9.20
CA GLN A 52 -22.77 -5.29 9.28
C GLN A 52 -22.07 -6.64 9.14
N VAL A 53 -21.19 -6.74 8.15
CA VAL A 53 -20.34 -7.91 7.94
C VAL A 53 -18.98 -7.63 8.53
N ASN A 54 -18.58 -8.46 9.49
CA ASN A 54 -17.26 -8.40 10.09
C ASN A 54 -16.84 -9.82 10.47
N GLY A 55 -15.83 -10.34 9.79
CA GLY A 55 -15.30 -11.65 10.10
C GLY A 55 -14.75 -12.39 8.89
N VAL A 56 -14.54 -13.67 9.10
CA VAL A 56 -13.97 -14.59 8.11
C VAL A 56 -15.05 -15.57 7.64
N PHE A 57 -15.04 -15.82 6.36
CA PHE A 57 -15.92 -16.80 5.72
C PHE A 57 -15.09 -18.04 5.39
N PRO A 58 -15.24 -19.15 6.12
CA PRO A 58 -14.41 -20.34 5.93
C PRO A 58 -14.46 -20.93 4.51
N ASN A 59 -15.60 -20.80 3.83
CA ASN A 59 -15.76 -21.23 2.43
C ASN A 59 -15.00 -20.35 1.41
N LEU A 60 -14.47 -19.22 1.83
CA LEU A 60 -13.66 -18.32 1.00
C LEU A 60 -12.16 -18.44 1.29
N THR A 61 -11.74 -19.53 1.84
CA THR A 61 -10.34 -19.82 2.14
C THR A 61 -9.64 -20.43 0.91
N VAL A 62 -8.57 -19.80 0.49
CA VAL A 62 -7.69 -20.32 -0.57
C VAL A 62 -6.76 -21.35 0.04
N MET A 63 -7.11 -22.61 -0.07
CA MET A 63 -6.36 -23.69 0.57
C MET A 63 -5.15 -24.11 -0.25
N ALA A 64 -4.02 -24.24 0.41
CA ALA A 64 -2.80 -24.81 -0.11
C ALA A 64 -2.69 -26.28 0.35
N LYS A 65 -3.39 -27.18 -0.32
CA LYS A 65 -3.40 -28.59 0.04
C LYS A 65 -2.00 -29.21 -0.01
N GLY A 66 -1.65 -29.99 0.99
CA GLY A 66 -0.40 -30.72 1.06
C GLY A 66 0.83 -29.90 1.45
N LEU A 67 0.67 -28.62 1.77
CA LEU A 67 1.79 -27.76 2.18
C LEU A 67 2.01 -27.72 3.69
N GLY A 68 0.98 -28.02 4.47
CA GLY A 68 1.03 -27.94 5.93
C GLY A 68 1.38 -26.57 6.50
N SER A 69 1.53 -26.51 7.80
CA SER A 69 1.76 -25.25 8.54
C SER A 69 3.15 -24.62 8.36
N ASN A 70 4.07 -25.34 7.74
CA ASN A 70 5.48 -24.92 7.65
C ASN A 70 5.85 -24.25 6.32
N SER A 71 4.88 -23.97 5.45
CA SER A 71 5.12 -23.33 4.16
C SER A 71 4.42 -21.99 4.09
N GLU A 72 5.12 -20.97 3.66
CA GLU A 72 4.53 -19.66 3.34
C GLU A 72 3.68 -19.78 2.08
N ALA A 73 2.39 -20.00 2.26
CA ALA A 73 1.42 -20.19 1.19
C ALA A 73 0.08 -19.57 1.54
N GLY A 74 -0.61 -19.03 0.55
CA GLY A 74 -1.91 -18.43 0.71
C GLY A 74 -2.23 -17.42 -0.39
N ILE A 75 -2.97 -16.37 -0.05
CA ILE A 75 -3.31 -15.31 -0.98
C ILE A 75 -2.11 -14.36 -1.11
N GLY A 76 -1.73 -14.03 -2.35
CA GLY A 76 -0.67 -13.06 -2.61
C GLY A 76 -1.18 -11.72 -3.12
N ALA A 77 -2.33 -11.71 -3.79
CA ALA A 77 -2.97 -10.48 -4.27
C ALA A 77 -4.48 -10.63 -4.40
N LEU A 78 -5.19 -9.50 -4.24
CA LEU A 78 -6.63 -9.34 -4.42
C LEU A 78 -6.91 -8.21 -5.39
N ILE A 79 -7.87 -8.36 -6.31
CA ILE A 79 -8.27 -7.28 -7.19
C ILE A 79 -9.77 -7.34 -7.50
N PRO A 80 -10.55 -6.28 -7.20
CA PRO A 80 -11.92 -6.13 -7.69
C PRO A 80 -11.90 -5.80 -9.18
N TRP A 81 -12.57 -6.62 -9.98
CA TRP A 81 -12.68 -6.40 -11.41
C TRP A 81 -13.84 -7.20 -12.02
N ALA A 82 -14.50 -6.65 -13.04
CA ALA A 82 -15.61 -7.33 -13.74
C ALA A 82 -16.65 -7.89 -12.77
N GLU A 83 -17.08 -7.05 -11.82
CA GLU A 83 -18.10 -7.34 -10.76
C GLU A 83 -17.72 -8.45 -9.78
N LYS A 84 -16.51 -8.99 -9.87
CA LYS A 84 -15.98 -10.03 -9.00
C LYS A 84 -14.81 -9.54 -8.16
N LEU A 85 -14.52 -10.27 -7.10
CA LEU A 85 -13.25 -10.20 -6.41
C LEU A 85 -12.37 -11.36 -6.91
N TRP A 86 -11.20 -11.03 -7.42
CA TRP A 86 -10.22 -12.01 -7.86
C TRP A 86 -9.11 -12.14 -6.82
N ALA A 87 -8.69 -13.37 -6.58
CA ALA A 87 -7.58 -13.70 -5.69
C ALA A 87 -6.59 -14.59 -6.41
N VAL A 88 -5.30 -14.37 -6.19
CA VAL A 88 -4.24 -15.22 -6.72
C VAL A 88 -3.39 -15.78 -5.59
N GLY A 89 -3.01 -17.06 -5.72
CA GLY A 89 -2.23 -17.77 -4.74
C GLY A 89 -0.74 -17.41 -4.75
N TYR A 90 -0.13 -17.54 -3.59
CA TYR A 90 1.30 -17.38 -3.34
C TYR A 90 1.86 -18.62 -2.68
N VAL A 91 2.91 -19.21 -3.26
CA VAL A 91 3.64 -20.34 -2.70
C VAL A 91 5.13 -20.04 -2.72
N ALA A 92 5.72 -19.85 -1.55
CA ALA A 92 7.12 -19.43 -1.47
C ALA A 92 8.12 -20.58 -1.79
N HIS A 93 7.92 -21.75 -1.22
CA HIS A 93 8.94 -22.81 -1.20
C HIS A 93 8.49 -24.11 -1.87
N ILE A 94 7.22 -24.45 -1.80
CA ILE A 94 6.66 -25.69 -2.29
C ILE A 94 5.46 -25.38 -3.18
N ARG A 95 5.38 -26.04 -4.35
CA ARG A 95 4.18 -25.97 -5.18
C ARG A 95 3.15 -26.95 -4.63
N GLY A 96 1.96 -26.44 -4.28
CA GLY A 96 0.84 -27.22 -3.78
C GLY A 96 -0.33 -27.23 -4.74
N GLU A 97 -1.24 -28.16 -4.53
CA GLU A 97 -2.52 -28.17 -5.21
C GLU A 97 -3.46 -27.10 -4.62
N GLY A 98 -4.41 -26.63 -5.40
CA GLY A 98 -5.45 -25.72 -4.95
C GLY A 98 -5.04 -24.24 -4.86
N LEU A 99 -3.80 -23.89 -5.22
CA LEU A 99 -3.35 -22.52 -5.37
C LEU A 99 -3.44 -22.07 -6.83
N GLY A 100 -3.62 -20.81 -7.05
CA GLY A 100 -3.71 -20.22 -8.38
C GLY A 100 -4.73 -19.10 -8.41
N LEU A 101 -5.53 -19.01 -9.47
CA LEU A 101 -6.52 -17.95 -9.67
C LEU A 101 -7.91 -18.39 -9.17
N TYR A 102 -8.49 -17.55 -8.32
CA TYR A 102 -9.86 -17.71 -7.82
C TYR A 102 -10.69 -16.49 -8.17
N GLU A 103 -11.97 -16.72 -8.42
CA GLU A 103 -12.98 -15.68 -8.54
C GLU A 103 -14.03 -15.83 -7.43
N ILE A 104 -14.41 -14.71 -6.82
CA ILE A 104 -15.47 -14.63 -5.81
C ILE A 104 -16.59 -13.77 -6.40
N SER A 105 -17.78 -14.35 -6.51
CA SER A 105 -18.96 -13.71 -7.04
C SER A 105 -19.69 -12.90 -5.96
N GLU A 106 -20.70 -12.13 -6.38
CA GLU A 106 -21.48 -11.25 -5.48
C GLU A 106 -22.24 -11.99 -4.37
N ASP A 107 -22.59 -13.25 -4.62
CA ASP A 107 -23.22 -14.17 -3.65
C ASP A 107 -22.22 -14.80 -2.68
N MET A 108 -20.96 -14.34 -2.67
CA MET A 108 -19.87 -14.86 -1.85
C MET A 108 -19.46 -16.30 -2.20
N THR A 109 -19.78 -16.77 -3.39
CA THR A 109 -19.31 -18.06 -3.89
C THR A 109 -17.91 -17.92 -4.48
N MET A 110 -16.95 -18.68 -3.96
CA MET A 110 -15.59 -18.76 -4.46
C MET A 110 -15.42 -19.96 -5.40
N ARG A 111 -14.82 -19.72 -6.55
CA ARG A 111 -14.51 -20.75 -7.54
C ARG A 111 -13.05 -20.68 -7.99
N HIS A 112 -12.40 -21.83 -8.03
CA HIS A 112 -11.09 -21.98 -8.69
C HIS A 112 -11.29 -21.83 -10.20
N HIS A 113 -10.59 -20.88 -10.82
CA HIS A 113 -10.79 -20.55 -12.23
C HIS A 113 -10.12 -21.59 -13.14
N PRO A 114 -10.75 -22.03 -14.27
CA PRO A 114 -10.15 -23.05 -15.17
C PRO A 114 -8.81 -22.64 -15.78
N ALA A 115 -8.54 -21.33 -15.97
CA ALA A 115 -7.26 -20.82 -16.46
C ALA A 115 -6.20 -20.68 -15.35
N SER A 116 -6.47 -21.19 -14.16
CA SER A 116 -5.57 -21.06 -13.01
C SER A 116 -4.19 -21.66 -13.26
N VAL A 117 -3.17 -20.96 -12.80
CA VAL A 117 -1.77 -21.41 -12.79
C VAL A 117 -1.27 -21.36 -11.37
N THR A 118 -0.78 -22.48 -10.85
CA THR A 118 -0.13 -22.51 -9.54
C THR A 118 1.25 -21.87 -9.60
N GLY A 119 1.52 -20.93 -8.72
CA GLY A 119 2.79 -20.21 -8.68
C GLY A 119 2.90 -19.27 -7.49
N THR A 120 3.91 -18.42 -7.52
CA THR A 120 4.18 -17.43 -6.48
C THR A 120 3.83 -16.07 -7.04
N PHE A 121 2.62 -15.62 -6.79
CA PHE A 121 2.10 -14.38 -7.36
C PHE A 121 1.62 -13.43 -6.27
N ALA A 122 2.12 -12.19 -6.31
CA ALA A 122 1.75 -11.12 -5.40
C ALA A 122 1.53 -9.78 -6.13
N ASN A 123 1.50 -9.83 -7.47
CA ASN A 123 1.32 -8.68 -8.34
C ASN A 123 -0.13 -8.49 -8.73
N ARG A 124 -0.53 -7.24 -8.85
CA ARG A 124 -1.81 -6.83 -9.43
C ARG A 124 -1.79 -5.39 -9.93
N THR A 125 -2.59 -5.11 -10.94
CA THR A 125 -2.90 -3.74 -11.38
C THR A 125 -4.16 -3.73 -12.24
N VAL A 126 -4.88 -2.59 -12.27
CA VAL A 126 -5.90 -2.32 -13.29
C VAL A 126 -5.27 -1.44 -14.36
N HIS A 127 -5.28 -1.91 -15.58
CA HIS A 127 -4.85 -1.15 -16.74
C HIS A 127 -6.08 -0.55 -17.44
N TRP A 128 -6.45 0.65 -17.01
CA TRP A 128 -7.65 1.34 -17.49
C TRP A 128 -7.68 1.56 -19.01
N PRO A 129 -6.57 1.94 -19.70
CA PRO A 129 -6.61 2.17 -21.12
C PRO A 129 -7.03 0.95 -21.96
N SER A 130 -6.68 -0.26 -21.54
CA SER A 130 -7.08 -1.49 -22.24
C SER A 130 -8.32 -2.15 -21.64
N GLY A 131 -8.89 -1.62 -20.53
CA GLY A 131 -10.02 -2.24 -19.85
C GLY A 131 -9.71 -3.63 -19.31
N GLN A 132 -8.51 -3.83 -18.74
CA GLN A 132 -8.06 -5.12 -18.21
C GLN A 132 -7.52 -4.98 -16.79
N ALA A 133 -7.74 -6.01 -15.98
CA ALA A 133 -6.99 -6.24 -14.74
C ALA A 133 -5.90 -7.28 -14.96
N PHE A 134 -4.74 -7.05 -14.39
CA PHE A 134 -3.64 -8.02 -14.33
C PHE A 134 -3.48 -8.50 -12.88
N ILE A 135 -3.46 -9.82 -12.69
CA ILE A 135 -3.24 -10.45 -11.40
C ILE A 135 -2.48 -11.77 -11.60
N GLY A 136 -1.36 -11.97 -10.91
CA GLY A 136 -0.45 -13.06 -11.27
C GLY A 136 -0.02 -12.94 -12.74
N PRO A 137 0.05 -14.04 -13.49
CA PRO A 137 0.32 -14.05 -14.92
C PRO A 137 -0.93 -13.85 -15.78
N HIS A 138 -2.08 -13.49 -15.19
CA HIS A 138 -3.36 -13.41 -15.87
C HIS A 138 -3.73 -11.98 -16.24
N ALA A 139 -4.33 -11.83 -17.43
CA ALA A 139 -5.01 -10.64 -17.90
C ALA A 139 -6.51 -10.93 -18.00
N ILE A 140 -7.34 -10.13 -17.33
CA ILE A 140 -8.78 -10.31 -17.21
C ILE A 140 -9.46 -9.11 -17.85
N ASN A 141 -10.26 -9.32 -18.90
CA ASN A 141 -10.97 -8.22 -19.56
C ASN A 141 -12.19 -7.75 -18.76
N ALA A 142 -12.89 -6.73 -19.26
CA ALA A 142 -14.07 -6.17 -18.59
C ALA A 142 -15.26 -7.16 -18.48
N ASP A 143 -15.31 -8.19 -19.32
CA ASP A 143 -16.33 -9.25 -19.28
C ASP A 143 -15.95 -10.40 -18.34
N GLY A 144 -14.76 -10.34 -17.71
CA GLY A 144 -14.25 -11.40 -16.83
C GLY A 144 -13.58 -12.56 -17.56
N ASN A 145 -13.31 -12.45 -18.87
CA ASN A 145 -12.57 -13.48 -19.60
C ASN A 145 -11.06 -13.39 -19.28
N VAL A 146 -10.48 -14.55 -18.98
CA VAL A 146 -9.08 -14.65 -18.53
C VAL A 146 -8.18 -15.16 -19.66
N ARG A 147 -7.08 -14.46 -19.88
CA ARG A 147 -5.94 -14.91 -20.72
C ARG A 147 -4.70 -15.00 -19.85
N THR A 148 -3.80 -15.91 -20.16
CA THR A 148 -2.55 -16.12 -19.41
C THR A 148 -1.36 -15.66 -20.23
N ILE A 149 -0.42 -14.95 -19.59
CA ILE A 149 0.87 -14.57 -20.17
C ILE A 149 1.79 -15.79 -20.04
N GLU A 150 1.79 -16.65 -21.06
CA GLU A 150 2.45 -17.94 -21.07
C GLU A 150 3.95 -17.88 -20.72
N SER A 151 4.62 -16.84 -21.19
CA SER A 151 6.05 -16.60 -20.94
C SER A 151 6.37 -16.27 -19.49
N LEU A 152 5.40 -15.81 -18.70
CA LEU A 152 5.59 -15.38 -17.31
C LEU A 152 5.03 -16.33 -16.26
N LYS A 153 4.25 -17.35 -16.64
CA LYS A 153 3.54 -18.23 -15.70
C LYS A 153 4.44 -19.02 -14.74
N ASN A 154 5.71 -19.21 -15.07
CA ASN A 154 6.67 -19.97 -14.27
C ASN A 154 7.58 -19.07 -13.40
N TYR A 155 7.40 -17.76 -13.45
CA TYR A 155 8.16 -16.81 -12.63
C TYR A 155 7.39 -16.43 -11.37
N ARG A 156 8.12 -16.08 -10.31
CA ARG A 156 7.55 -15.49 -9.11
C ARG A 156 7.30 -14.01 -9.37
N LEU A 157 6.04 -13.61 -9.57
CA LEU A 157 5.66 -12.24 -9.96
C LEU A 157 5.25 -11.43 -8.72
N THR A 158 5.85 -10.27 -8.53
CA THR A 158 5.67 -9.47 -7.31
C THR A 158 5.07 -8.09 -7.54
N ALA A 159 5.20 -7.52 -8.73
CA ALA A 159 4.52 -6.27 -9.08
C ALA A 159 4.19 -6.22 -10.57
N THR A 160 3.10 -5.52 -10.90
CA THR A 160 2.73 -5.09 -12.25
C THR A 160 2.41 -3.61 -12.19
N VAL A 161 3.05 -2.82 -13.06
CA VAL A 161 2.94 -1.36 -13.03
C VAL A 161 2.82 -0.76 -14.42
N ASN A 162 2.30 0.45 -14.50
CA ASN A 162 2.13 1.16 -15.77
C ASN A 162 3.47 1.38 -16.47
N HIS A 163 3.44 1.29 -17.79
CA HIS A 163 4.61 1.58 -18.63
C HIS A 163 4.96 3.07 -18.60
N LEU A 164 6.25 3.40 -18.60
CA LEU A 164 6.76 4.76 -18.42
C LEU A 164 6.46 5.68 -19.61
N THR A 165 6.58 5.16 -20.84
CA THR A 165 6.49 5.93 -22.08
C THR A 165 5.35 5.51 -23.00
N ASP A 166 4.78 4.34 -22.81
CA ASP A 166 3.65 3.81 -23.59
C ASP A 166 2.59 3.19 -22.65
N PRO A 167 2.02 3.98 -21.74
CA PRO A 167 1.08 3.47 -20.73
C PRO A 167 -0.28 3.06 -21.29
N ASN A 168 -0.56 3.28 -22.57
CA ASN A 168 -1.80 2.85 -23.19
C ASN A 168 -1.75 1.42 -23.74
N ASN A 169 -0.57 0.94 -24.09
CA ASN A 169 -0.42 -0.36 -24.74
C ASN A 169 0.44 -1.34 -23.95
N LYS A 170 1.14 -0.89 -22.91
CA LYS A 170 2.13 -1.71 -22.24
C LYS A 170 2.10 -1.57 -20.71
N VAL A 171 2.55 -2.61 -20.04
CA VAL A 171 2.81 -2.64 -18.60
C VAL A 171 4.17 -3.26 -18.32
N TYR A 172 4.70 -3.00 -17.13
CA TYR A 172 5.88 -3.71 -16.65
C TYR A 172 5.51 -4.77 -15.63
N PHE A 173 6.24 -5.88 -15.66
CA PHE A 173 6.18 -6.95 -14.65
C PHE A 173 7.52 -7.09 -13.95
N LEU A 174 7.48 -7.24 -12.64
CA LEU A 174 8.63 -7.48 -11.78
C LEU A 174 8.57 -8.90 -11.23
N GLY A 175 9.65 -9.64 -11.41
CA GLY A 175 9.88 -10.93 -10.78
C GLY A 175 10.70 -10.82 -9.50
N MET A 176 10.46 -11.73 -8.55
CA MET A 176 11.14 -11.76 -7.27
C MET A 176 12.67 -11.89 -7.41
N GLU A 177 13.13 -12.57 -8.45
CA GLU A 177 14.55 -12.76 -8.77
C GLU A 177 15.19 -11.53 -9.45
N GLY A 178 14.46 -10.42 -9.58
CA GLY A 178 14.96 -9.18 -10.19
C GLY A 178 14.84 -9.11 -11.70
N ARG A 179 14.11 -10.01 -12.33
CA ARG A 179 13.80 -9.90 -13.75
C ARG A 179 12.69 -8.86 -13.95
N PHE A 180 12.88 -7.96 -14.91
CA PHE A 180 11.95 -6.86 -15.20
C PHE A 180 11.57 -6.90 -16.68
N TRP A 181 10.27 -7.13 -16.95
CA TRP A 181 9.74 -7.30 -18.30
C TRP A 181 8.84 -6.16 -18.71
N GLU A 182 8.82 -5.88 -20.00
CA GLU A 182 7.77 -5.14 -20.71
C GLU A 182 6.78 -6.17 -21.26
N VAL A 183 5.49 -5.90 -21.15
CA VAL A 183 4.42 -6.74 -21.68
C VAL A 183 3.44 -5.87 -22.47
N ASP A 184 3.15 -6.25 -23.71
CA ASP A 184 2.09 -5.68 -24.52
C ASP A 184 0.73 -6.18 -24.00
N VAL A 185 -0.19 -5.26 -23.68
CA VAL A 185 -1.47 -5.61 -23.04
C VAL A 185 -2.47 -6.27 -24.00
N HIS A 186 -2.28 -6.16 -25.30
CA HIS A 186 -3.16 -6.72 -26.32
C HIS A 186 -2.71 -8.12 -26.75
N SER A 187 -1.46 -8.26 -27.12
CA SER A 187 -0.88 -9.54 -27.55
C SER A 187 -0.48 -10.45 -26.39
N LEU A 188 -0.15 -9.89 -25.22
CA LEU A 188 0.46 -10.52 -24.06
C LEU A 188 1.88 -11.04 -24.32
N GLU A 189 2.53 -10.55 -25.36
CA GLU A 189 3.95 -10.81 -25.61
C GLU A 189 4.79 -10.07 -24.57
N SER A 190 5.80 -10.76 -24.02
CA SER A 190 6.72 -10.20 -23.05
C SER A 190 8.14 -10.07 -23.58
N LYS A 191 8.83 -9.01 -23.16
CA LYS A 191 10.24 -8.76 -23.44
C LYS A 191 10.99 -8.49 -22.15
N LEU A 192 12.02 -9.27 -21.86
CA LEU A 192 12.91 -8.98 -20.72
C LEU A 192 13.70 -7.70 -21.02
N LEU A 193 13.59 -6.70 -20.15
CA LEU A 193 14.31 -5.43 -20.26
C LEU A 193 15.57 -5.42 -19.40
N PHE A 194 15.47 -5.86 -18.13
CA PHE A 194 16.55 -5.75 -17.15
C PHE A 194 16.70 -7.00 -16.29
N ASP A 195 17.92 -7.25 -15.87
CA ASP A 195 18.28 -8.06 -14.73
C ASP A 195 18.69 -7.10 -13.60
N LEU A 196 17.75 -6.79 -12.71
CA LEU A 196 17.93 -5.79 -11.65
C LEU A 196 18.98 -6.18 -10.63
N VAL A 197 19.35 -7.46 -10.54
CA VAL A 197 20.46 -7.91 -9.69
C VAL A 197 21.77 -7.28 -10.17
N LYS A 198 21.96 -7.22 -11.49
CA LYS A 198 23.12 -6.57 -12.11
C LYS A 198 23.03 -5.06 -12.07
N GLU A 199 21.86 -4.51 -12.45
CA GLU A 199 21.65 -3.05 -12.50
C GLU A 199 21.83 -2.38 -11.13
N LEU A 200 21.47 -3.08 -10.04
CA LEU A 200 21.47 -2.54 -8.69
C LEU A 200 22.64 -3.07 -7.82
N GLU A 201 23.61 -3.70 -8.45
CA GLU A 201 24.84 -4.17 -7.79
C GLU A 201 24.58 -5.08 -6.57
N ILE A 202 23.63 -6.00 -6.70
CA ILE A 202 23.32 -6.96 -5.63
C ILE A 202 24.25 -8.15 -5.77
N LYS A 203 25.05 -8.42 -4.74
CA LYS A 203 26.05 -9.50 -4.71
C LYS A 203 25.76 -10.46 -3.56
N ASP A 204 26.08 -11.72 -3.79
CA ASP A 204 26.20 -12.77 -2.77
C ASP A 204 25.01 -12.93 -1.80
N ALA A 205 23.80 -12.63 -2.26
CA ALA A 205 22.58 -12.72 -1.46
C ALA A 205 21.41 -13.25 -2.28
N LYS A 206 20.39 -13.80 -1.62
CA LYS A 206 19.15 -14.23 -2.28
C LYS A 206 18.35 -13.00 -2.71
N GLN A 207 18.00 -12.94 -3.98
CA GLN A 207 17.26 -11.82 -4.53
C GLN A 207 15.80 -11.86 -4.11
N HIS A 208 15.28 -10.73 -3.65
CA HIS A 208 13.94 -10.64 -3.10
C HIS A 208 13.29 -9.30 -3.44
N PHE A 209 12.96 -9.10 -4.72
CA PHE A 209 12.20 -7.94 -5.17
C PHE A 209 10.73 -8.11 -4.82
N LYS A 210 10.12 -7.10 -4.19
CA LYS A 210 8.78 -7.22 -3.59
C LYS A 210 7.74 -6.25 -4.13
N GLY A 211 8.13 -5.09 -4.61
CA GLY A 211 7.20 -4.06 -5.02
C GLY A 211 7.75 -3.14 -6.08
N ALA A 212 6.86 -2.53 -6.83
CA ALA A 212 7.16 -1.46 -7.77
C ALA A 212 5.98 -0.50 -7.93
N TYR A 213 6.25 0.71 -8.42
CA TYR A 213 5.24 1.71 -8.76
C TYR A 213 5.77 2.68 -9.81
N THR A 214 4.90 3.15 -10.71
CA THR A 214 5.24 4.12 -11.76
C THR A 214 4.50 5.42 -11.54
N ALA A 215 5.21 6.51 -11.34
CA ALA A 215 4.69 7.89 -11.34
C ALA A 215 5.83 8.89 -11.51
N GLN A 216 5.52 10.16 -11.72
CA GLN A 216 6.46 11.28 -11.84
C GLN A 216 7.62 11.00 -12.82
N GLY A 217 7.33 10.33 -13.95
CA GLY A 217 8.32 10.02 -14.98
C GLY A 217 9.38 9.00 -14.56
N ARG A 218 9.07 8.12 -13.61
CA ARG A 218 9.98 7.06 -13.16
C ARG A 218 9.28 5.81 -12.67
N VAL A 219 9.99 4.71 -12.73
CA VAL A 219 9.61 3.45 -12.08
C VAL A 219 10.45 3.29 -10.83
N VAL A 220 9.80 3.05 -9.69
CA VAL A 220 10.47 2.77 -8.41
C VAL A 220 10.32 1.29 -8.09
N VAL A 221 11.41 0.64 -7.65
CA VAL A 221 11.42 -0.78 -7.25
C VAL A 221 11.93 -0.94 -5.83
N ALA A 222 11.36 -1.88 -5.12
CA ALA A 222 11.72 -2.26 -3.75
C ALA A 222 12.27 -3.69 -3.71
N ASN A 223 13.34 -3.86 -2.96
CA ASN A 223 14.03 -5.13 -2.75
C ASN A 223 14.41 -5.27 -1.28
N ASN A 224 13.96 -6.34 -0.65
CA ASN A 224 14.36 -6.71 0.71
C ASN A 224 15.35 -7.89 0.73
N THR A 225 16.11 -8.05 -0.34
CA THR A 225 17.18 -9.08 -0.42
C THR A 225 17.88 -9.24 0.93
N TYR A 226 18.00 -10.44 1.41
CA TYR A 226 18.54 -10.76 2.72
C TYR A 226 19.74 -11.69 2.66
N ASP A 227 20.58 -11.60 3.67
CA ASP A 227 21.60 -12.58 4.01
C ASP A 227 21.16 -13.30 5.28
N GLU A 228 21.08 -14.62 5.25
CA GLU A 228 20.69 -15.45 6.40
C GLU A 228 21.61 -15.29 7.61
N LYS A 229 22.78 -14.69 7.44
CA LYS A 229 23.75 -14.39 8.51
C LYS A 229 23.51 -13.04 9.19
N GLU A 230 22.70 -12.17 8.59
CA GLU A 230 22.38 -10.85 9.15
C GLU A 230 21.16 -10.91 10.05
N PHE A 231 21.39 -11.15 11.32
CA PHE A 231 20.35 -11.46 12.30
C PHE A 231 19.40 -10.29 12.65
N LEU A 232 19.86 -9.05 12.60
CA LEU A 232 19.05 -7.88 13.02
C LEU A 232 18.49 -7.06 11.86
N GLY A 233 18.42 -7.63 10.66
CA GLY A 233 17.85 -6.94 9.49
C GLY A 233 18.67 -5.77 8.97
N GLN A 234 19.94 -5.68 9.32
CA GLN A 234 20.90 -4.75 8.72
C GLN A 234 21.33 -5.28 7.36
N ARG A 235 20.48 -5.09 6.36
CA ARG A 235 20.70 -5.73 5.08
C ARG A 235 21.27 -4.77 4.06
N ASN A 236 22.57 -4.79 3.92
CA ASN A 236 23.27 -4.01 2.89
C ASN A 236 22.88 -4.40 1.46
N ALA A 237 22.25 -5.55 1.27
CA ALA A 237 21.78 -6.02 -0.03
C ALA A 237 20.39 -5.49 -0.40
N GLY A 238 19.59 -5.01 0.56
CA GLY A 238 18.30 -4.35 0.30
C GLY A 238 18.46 -3.07 -0.51
N ARG A 239 17.47 -2.74 -1.33
CA ARG A 239 17.50 -1.56 -2.22
C ARG A 239 16.13 -0.94 -2.37
N LEU A 240 16.09 0.39 -2.31
CA LEU A 240 15.10 1.19 -3.00
C LEU A 240 15.81 1.83 -4.20
N ALA A 241 15.29 1.66 -5.39
CA ALA A 241 15.87 2.21 -6.60
C ALA A 241 14.82 2.77 -7.55
N GLU A 242 15.23 3.71 -8.40
CA GLU A 242 14.37 4.29 -9.42
C GLU A 242 15.02 4.22 -10.81
N TRP A 243 14.19 4.11 -11.83
CA TRP A 243 14.56 4.19 -13.23
C TRP A 243 13.83 5.36 -13.91
N ASP A 244 14.58 6.27 -14.52
CA ASP A 244 14.08 7.47 -15.18
C ASP A 244 13.82 7.29 -16.69
N GLY A 245 13.84 6.06 -17.17
CA GLY A 245 13.76 5.71 -18.60
C GLY A 245 15.13 5.60 -19.27
N LYS A 246 16.22 5.97 -18.59
CA LYS A 246 17.60 5.93 -19.11
C LYS A 246 18.53 5.15 -18.21
N LYS A 247 18.50 5.39 -16.91
CA LYS A 247 19.41 4.77 -15.92
C LYS A 247 18.69 4.41 -14.64
N TRP A 248 19.21 3.39 -13.97
CA TRP A 248 18.87 3.05 -12.60
C TRP A 248 19.67 3.89 -11.61
N THR A 249 19.02 4.32 -10.54
CA THR A 249 19.64 5.05 -9.42
C THR A 249 19.21 4.42 -8.11
N ILE A 250 20.17 4.05 -7.27
CA ILE A 250 19.91 3.53 -5.92
C ILE A 250 19.60 4.71 -5.01
N ILE A 251 18.42 4.73 -4.42
CA ILE A 251 17.94 5.77 -3.50
C ILE A 251 18.36 5.47 -2.06
N GLU A 252 18.24 4.20 -1.67
CA GLU A 252 18.61 3.77 -0.32
C GLU A 252 19.04 2.29 -0.31
N ARG A 253 20.02 1.97 0.57
CA ARG A 253 20.59 0.63 0.76
C ARG A 253 20.08 0.00 2.07
N ASN A 254 18.78 -0.15 2.19
CA ASN A 254 18.08 -0.86 3.25
C ASN A 254 17.05 -1.78 2.62
N PRO A 255 16.49 -2.75 3.36
CA PRO A 255 15.36 -3.53 2.90
C PRO A 255 14.14 -2.64 2.65
N PHE A 256 13.51 -2.79 1.47
CA PHE A 256 12.24 -2.18 1.10
C PHE A 256 11.31 -3.23 0.49
N VAL A 257 10.01 -3.10 0.75
CA VAL A 257 8.99 -4.05 0.30
C VAL A 257 7.83 -3.34 -0.41
N GLY A 258 7.11 -2.47 0.30
CA GLY A 258 5.95 -1.78 -0.25
C GLY A 258 6.35 -0.58 -1.09
N VAL A 259 5.79 -0.47 -2.28
CA VAL A 259 5.83 0.76 -3.08
C VAL A 259 4.43 1.00 -3.63
N GLY A 260 3.93 2.23 -3.49
CA GLY A 260 2.60 2.57 -3.95
C GLY A 260 2.35 4.07 -3.92
N GLY A 261 1.17 4.46 -4.37
CA GLY A 261 0.72 5.84 -4.38
C GLY A 261 -0.79 5.91 -4.55
N SER A 262 -1.32 7.13 -4.57
CA SER A 262 -2.74 7.34 -4.83
C SER A 262 -3.09 7.03 -6.28
N ALA A 263 -4.22 6.39 -6.50
CA ALA A 263 -4.78 6.15 -7.83
C ALA A 263 -5.36 7.43 -8.48
N SER A 264 -5.37 8.55 -7.77
CA SER A 264 -6.01 9.82 -8.21
C SER A 264 -5.19 10.59 -9.25
N GLY A 265 -4.08 10.05 -9.73
CA GLY A 265 -3.25 10.66 -10.78
C GLY A 265 -2.56 11.96 -10.33
N ASP A 266 -2.27 12.83 -11.31
CA ASP A 266 -1.50 14.07 -11.08
C ASP A 266 -2.30 15.19 -10.42
N SER A 267 -3.62 15.07 -10.36
CA SER A 267 -4.48 16.07 -9.76
C SER A 267 -4.17 16.23 -8.27
N TYR A 268 -4.03 17.47 -7.82
CA TYR A 268 -3.81 17.80 -6.41
C TYR A 268 -2.58 17.13 -5.75
N GLY A 269 -1.58 16.73 -6.54
CA GLY A 269 -0.39 16.04 -6.01
C GLY A 269 -0.60 14.55 -5.74
N GLY A 270 -1.62 13.93 -6.36
CA GLY A 270 -1.92 12.51 -6.22
C GLY A 270 -0.90 11.54 -6.85
N ASN A 271 0.15 12.04 -7.50
CA ASN A 271 1.24 11.23 -8.05
C ASN A 271 2.40 11.00 -7.06
N THR A 272 2.21 11.31 -5.78
CA THR A 272 3.19 11.03 -4.72
C THR A 272 3.48 9.53 -4.67
N ILE A 273 4.77 9.17 -4.61
CA ILE A 273 5.19 7.78 -4.41
C ILE A 273 5.63 7.60 -2.96
N TYR A 274 5.08 6.57 -2.34
CA TYR A 274 5.48 6.10 -1.02
C TYR A 274 6.21 4.76 -1.17
N ALA A 275 7.32 4.61 -0.45
CA ALA A 275 8.04 3.34 -0.36
C ALA A 275 8.37 3.04 1.10
N THR A 276 8.07 1.83 1.54
CA THR A 276 8.28 1.41 2.92
C THR A 276 9.27 0.26 3.03
N GLY A 277 10.14 0.40 4.01
CA GLY A 277 11.18 -0.54 4.37
C GLY A 277 11.51 -0.44 5.85
N TRP A 278 12.67 -0.89 6.26
CA TRP A 278 13.08 -0.81 7.67
C TRP A 278 14.58 -0.75 7.87
N THR A 279 14.96 -0.30 9.07
CA THR A 279 16.27 -0.48 9.68
C THR A 279 16.12 -1.31 10.95
N LYS A 280 17.19 -1.59 11.67
CA LYS A 280 17.10 -2.24 12.99
C LYS A 280 16.22 -1.44 13.96
N SER A 281 16.21 -0.12 13.87
CA SER A 281 15.53 0.76 14.82
C SER A 281 14.08 1.10 14.43
N SER A 282 13.76 1.23 13.16
CA SER A 282 12.48 1.82 12.74
C SER A 282 11.99 1.30 11.41
N VAL A 283 10.71 1.48 11.15
CA VAL A 283 10.18 1.51 9.79
C VAL A 283 10.75 2.76 9.09
N VAL A 284 11.16 2.61 7.84
CA VAL A 284 11.57 3.71 6.97
C VAL A 284 10.47 3.99 5.96
N LEU A 285 10.03 5.23 5.89
CA LEU A 285 9.14 5.71 4.86
C LEU A 285 9.88 6.69 3.95
N ARG A 286 10.07 6.31 2.70
CA ARG A 286 10.55 7.20 1.63
C ARG A 286 9.36 7.75 0.87
N VAL A 287 9.36 9.05 0.63
CA VAL A 287 8.28 9.73 -0.08
C VAL A 287 8.86 10.56 -1.21
N LEU A 288 8.42 10.32 -2.43
CA LEU A 288 8.77 11.13 -3.59
C LEU A 288 7.68 12.16 -3.84
N VAL A 289 7.98 13.42 -3.57
CA VAL A 289 7.09 14.54 -3.79
C VAL A 289 7.74 15.55 -4.71
N LYS A 290 7.08 15.87 -5.82
CA LYS A 290 7.59 16.86 -6.81
C LYS A 290 9.06 16.60 -7.20
N GLY A 291 9.38 15.34 -7.47
CA GLY A 291 10.70 14.91 -7.90
C GLY A 291 11.78 14.88 -6.82
N ARG A 292 11.44 15.07 -5.54
CA ARG A 292 12.38 15.04 -4.42
C ARG A 292 12.03 13.95 -3.43
N TRP A 293 12.99 13.10 -3.12
CA TRP A 293 12.88 12.10 -2.07
C TRP A 293 13.03 12.72 -0.68
N GLN A 294 12.06 12.39 0.19
CA GLN A 294 12.07 12.70 1.62
C GLN A 294 12.18 11.39 2.40
N ARG A 295 12.69 11.45 3.62
CA ARG A 295 12.85 10.28 4.50
C ARG A 295 12.22 10.56 5.85
N TYR A 296 11.41 9.62 6.31
CA TYR A 296 10.73 9.65 7.59
C TYR A 296 10.89 8.30 8.27
N LEU A 297 10.80 8.28 9.59
CA LEU A 297 10.86 7.08 10.40
C LEU A 297 9.55 6.89 11.14
N LEU A 298 9.08 5.64 11.23
CA LEU A 298 7.83 5.28 11.90
C LEU A 298 8.09 4.18 12.92
N PRO A 299 7.24 4.07 13.96
CA PRO A 299 7.30 2.96 14.89
C PRO A 299 7.03 1.60 14.24
N LYS A 300 7.59 0.57 14.83
CA LYS A 300 7.25 -0.83 14.59
C LYS A 300 6.24 -1.28 15.64
N ALA A 301 5.27 -2.09 15.27
CA ALA A 301 4.30 -2.67 16.20
C ALA A 301 4.50 -4.18 16.39
N SER A 302 5.40 -4.79 15.66
CA SER A 302 5.73 -6.21 15.81
C SER A 302 7.23 -6.43 15.82
N HIS A 303 7.65 -7.50 16.49
CA HIS A 303 9.02 -7.99 16.37
C HIS A 303 9.25 -8.56 15.01
N THR A 304 10.02 -7.83 14.25
CA THR A 304 10.45 -8.28 12.97
C THR A 304 11.92 -8.07 12.92
N TRP A 305 12.59 -9.11 13.23
CA TRP A 305 14.00 -9.09 13.08
C TRP A 305 14.25 -9.10 11.59
N ASP A 306 13.81 -10.00 10.95
CA ASP A 306 14.28 -10.26 9.64
C ASP A 306 13.48 -11.39 9.02
N HIS A 307 13.09 -11.27 7.82
CA HIS A 307 12.39 -12.34 7.11
C HIS A 307 11.18 -12.95 7.86
N ALA A 308 10.64 -12.24 8.83
CA ALA A 308 9.35 -12.58 9.39
C ALA A 308 8.24 -12.18 8.40
N TRP A 309 7.14 -12.90 8.39
CA TRP A 309 6.12 -12.73 7.35
C TRP A 309 5.52 -11.32 7.29
N ASN A 310 5.36 -10.66 8.41
CA ASN A 310 4.90 -9.27 8.43
C ASN A 310 5.90 -8.25 7.87
N THR A 311 7.18 -8.59 7.69
CA THR A 311 8.14 -7.78 6.91
C THR A 311 8.09 -8.09 5.42
N GLU A 312 7.62 -9.27 5.04
CA GLU A 312 7.52 -9.68 3.65
C GLU A 312 6.28 -9.09 2.96
N TRP A 313 5.25 -8.75 3.71
CA TRP A 313 3.93 -8.39 3.22
C TRP A 313 3.54 -6.94 3.50
N MET A 314 4.49 -6.02 3.53
CA MET A 314 4.15 -4.60 3.58
C MET A 314 3.42 -4.18 2.33
N ARG A 315 2.29 -3.46 2.49
CA ARG A 315 1.46 -3.01 1.39
C ARG A 315 1.04 -1.56 1.55
N ILE A 316 1.05 -0.85 0.42
CA ILE A 316 0.49 0.48 0.29
C ILE A 316 -0.60 0.39 -0.77
N ARG A 317 -1.85 0.65 -0.39
CA ARG A 317 -3.02 0.50 -1.26
C ARG A 317 -3.99 1.65 -1.13
N HIS A 318 -4.54 2.04 -2.25
CA HIS A 318 -5.73 2.87 -2.29
C HIS A 318 -6.94 1.98 -1.96
N ALA A 319 -7.54 2.15 -0.78
CA ALA A 319 -8.59 1.25 -0.28
C ALA A 319 -9.99 1.72 -0.69
N VAL A 320 -10.29 2.99 -0.47
CA VAL A 320 -11.49 3.68 -0.98
C VAL A 320 -11.05 5.03 -1.52
N THR A 321 -11.97 5.75 -2.17
CA THR A 321 -11.67 7.09 -2.68
C THR A 321 -11.03 7.96 -1.60
N GLU A 322 -9.85 8.50 -1.91
CA GLU A 322 -9.04 9.34 -1.02
C GLU A 322 -8.53 8.66 0.26
N ARG A 323 -8.62 7.34 0.38
CA ARG A 323 -8.05 6.58 1.50
C ARG A 323 -6.89 5.72 1.03
N LEU A 324 -5.69 6.23 1.25
CA LEU A 324 -4.45 5.51 1.02
C LEU A 324 -3.99 4.91 2.34
N LEU A 325 -3.97 3.59 2.39
CA LEU A 325 -3.57 2.84 3.57
C LEU A 325 -2.22 2.15 3.36
N MET A 326 -1.48 2.04 4.43
CA MET A 326 -0.24 1.27 4.50
C MET A 326 -0.31 0.28 5.66
N ASP A 327 -0.12 -0.99 5.38
CA ASP A 327 0.16 -2.01 6.40
C ASP A 327 1.66 -2.27 6.45
N VAL A 328 2.24 -2.13 7.63
CA VAL A 328 3.68 -2.31 7.86
C VAL A 328 3.99 -2.71 9.30
N HIS A 329 4.74 -3.78 9.48
CA HIS A 329 5.22 -4.24 10.80
C HIS A 329 4.11 -4.35 11.87
N GLY A 330 2.93 -4.87 11.47
CA GLY A 330 1.81 -5.09 12.39
C GLY A 330 1.04 -3.82 12.76
N MET A 331 1.11 -2.78 11.92
CA MET A 331 0.36 -1.55 12.10
C MET A 331 -0.19 -1.03 10.77
N PHE A 332 -1.48 -0.69 10.77
CA PHE A 332 -2.07 0.11 9.70
C PHE A 332 -1.83 1.59 9.93
N TYR A 333 -1.43 2.27 8.85
CA TYR A 333 -1.31 3.72 8.79
C TYR A 333 -2.21 4.28 7.69
N GLU A 334 -2.82 5.44 7.95
CA GLU A 334 -3.36 6.30 6.90
C GLU A 334 -2.25 7.18 6.35
N LEU A 335 -2.09 7.19 5.03
CA LEU A 335 -1.18 8.06 4.31
C LEU A 335 -1.97 9.17 3.59
N PRO A 336 -1.42 10.37 3.46
CA PRO A 336 -2.02 11.39 2.62
C PRO A 336 -2.12 10.90 1.17
N ALA A 337 -3.33 10.86 0.64
CA ALA A 337 -3.55 10.55 -0.78
C ALA A 337 -3.01 11.66 -1.70
N PHE A 338 -2.89 12.87 -1.17
CA PHE A 338 -2.41 14.06 -1.88
C PHE A 338 -1.31 14.77 -1.09
N SER A 339 -0.29 15.28 -1.77
CA SER A 339 0.83 16.01 -1.16
C SER A 339 0.75 17.49 -1.44
N TYR A 340 -0.07 18.21 -0.70
CA TYR A 340 -0.19 19.66 -0.83
C TYR A 340 1.09 20.40 -0.43
N GLY A 341 1.48 21.40 -1.22
CA GLY A 341 2.64 22.22 -0.91
C GLY A 341 3.99 21.49 -0.95
N GLY A 342 4.04 20.24 -1.46
CA GLY A 342 5.26 19.44 -1.51
C GLY A 342 5.64 18.79 -0.18
N LYS A 343 4.71 18.72 0.76
CA LYS A 343 4.86 18.08 2.09
C LYS A 343 3.85 16.97 2.28
N ILE A 344 4.16 16.02 3.15
CA ILE A 344 3.23 15.00 3.59
C ILE A 344 2.66 15.40 4.95
N TRP A 345 1.34 15.57 4.99
CA TRP A 345 0.59 15.96 6.18
C TRP A 345 -0.33 14.80 6.54
N GLY A 346 -0.60 14.64 7.83
CA GLY A 346 -1.66 13.77 8.28
C GLY A 346 -1.38 12.26 8.22
N ILE A 347 -0.12 11.84 8.12
CA ILE A 347 0.24 10.45 8.40
C ILE A 347 -0.14 10.15 9.83
N ARG A 348 -0.90 9.08 10.05
CA ARG A 348 -1.25 8.65 11.40
C ARG A 348 -1.40 7.13 11.49
N PRO A 349 -1.05 6.52 12.63
CA PRO A 349 -1.36 5.14 12.90
C PRO A 349 -2.88 4.97 13.10
N ILE A 350 -3.41 3.85 12.66
CA ILE A 350 -4.83 3.50 12.81
C ILE A 350 -4.98 2.44 13.90
N CYS A 351 -4.32 1.30 13.73
CA CYS A 351 -4.39 0.20 14.67
C CYS A 351 -3.12 -0.65 14.64
N SER A 352 -2.80 -1.29 15.78
CA SER A 352 -1.86 -2.40 15.84
C SER A 352 -2.61 -3.73 15.67
N HIS A 353 -1.98 -4.72 15.04
CA HIS A 353 -2.56 -6.04 14.82
C HIS A 353 -1.49 -7.13 14.75
N LEU A 354 -1.92 -8.39 14.88
CA LEU A 354 -1.06 -9.56 14.76
C LEU A 354 -1.25 -10.32 13.42
N ARG A 355 -2.06 -9.77 12.53
CA ARG A 355 -2.40 -10.41 11.26
C ARG A 355 -1.24 -10.34 10.26
N VAL A 356 -1.15 -11.34 9.40
CA VAL A 356 -0.38 -11.28 8.16
C VAL A 356 -1.32 -10.85 7.04
N VAL A 357 -1.14 -9.66 6.50
CA VAL A 357 -2.03 -9.05 5.50
C VAL A 357 -1.28 -8.89 4.19
N PRO A 358 -1.26 -9.95 3.34
CA PRO A 358 -0.52 -9.89 2.08
C PRO A 358 -1.13 -8.94 1.05
N ASP A 359 -2.43 -8.69 1.10
CA ASP A 359 -3.10 -7.68 0.29
C ASP A 359 -4.45 -7.27 0.89
N PHE A 360 -4.93 -6.10 0.51
CA PHE A 360 -6.26 -5.60 0.85
C PHE A 360 -6.82 -4.71 -0.24
N CYS A 361 -8.15 -4.61 -0.30
CA CYS A 361 -8.87 -3.80 -1.28
C CYS A 361 -10.24 -3.41 -0.75
N TYR A 362 -10.99 -2.65 -1.54
CA TYR A 362 -12.38 -2.34 -1.30
C TYR A 362 -13.25 -2.98 -2.38
N TRP A 363 -14.26 -3.74 -1.99
CA TRP A 363 -15.13 -4.44 -2.91
C TRP A 363 -16.58 -4.45 -2.41
N ARG A 364 -17.51 -4.00 -3.26
CA ARG A 364 -18.95 -3.99 -2.99
C ARG A 364 -19.33 -3.36 -1.63
N GLY A 365 -18.72 -2.23 -1.29
CA GLY A 365 -18.99 -1.55 -0.02
C GLY A 365 -18.27 -2.12 1.19
N MET A 366 -17.45 -3.15 1.03
CA MET A 366 -16.68 -3.78 2.11
C MET A 366 -15.18 -3.54 1.95
N PHE A 367 -14.49 -3.38 3.06
CA PHE A 367 -13.05 -3.51 3.15
C PHE A 367 -12.68 -4.99 3.25
N VAL A 368 -11.81 -5.46 2.39
CA VAL A 368 -11.43 -6.87 2.30
C VAL A 368 -9.94 -7.01 2.52
N MET A 369 -9.55 -7.91 3.41
CA MET A 369 -8.15 -8.27 3.64
C MET A 369 -7.94 -9.76 3.34
N ALA A 370 -6.87 -10.08 2.61
CA ALA A 370 -6.25 -11.38 2.70
C ALA A 370 -5.54 -11.44 4.06
N SER A 371 -5.95 -12.34 4.94
CA SER A 371 -5.51 -12.36 6.33
C SER A 371 -5.51 -13.77 6.90
N ASP A 372 -4.95 -13.93 8.07
CA ASP A 372 -5.00 -15.16 8.84
C ASP A 372 -6.43 -15.65 9.04
N GLN A 373 -6.68 -16.76 9.52
CA GLN A 373 -7.97 -17.41 9.79
C GLN A 373 -8.18 -18.67 8.96
N ILE A 374 -7.21 -19.51 8.98
CA ILE A 374 -7.36 -20.86 8.43
C ILE A 374 -6.94 -21.88 9.46
N ASP A 375 -7.41 -23.11 9.33
CA ASP A 375 -6.91 -24.22 10.12
C ASP A 375 -5.40 -24.39 9.87
N HIS A 376 -4.66 -24.46 10.97
CA HIS A 376 -3.21 -24.56 10.94
C HIS A 376 -2.68 -25.74 10.13
N ASP A 377 -3.42 -26.85 10.09
CA ASP A 377 -3.03 -28.05 9.35
C ASP A 377 -3.32 -27.94 7.85
N GLU A 378 -4.21 -27.00 7.46
CA GLU A 378 -4.63 -26.83 6.07
C GLU A 378 -3.89 -25.71 5.33
N GLY A 379 -3.31 -24.74 6.03
CA GLY A 379 -2.61 -23.63 5.37
C GLY A 379 -1.97 -22.63 6.31
N GLN A 380 -1.54 -21.52 5.74
CA GLN A 380 -0.87 -20.43 6.44
C GLN A 380 -1.86 -19.31 6.80
N PRO A 381 -1.53 -18.46 7.77
CA PRO A 381 -2.41 -17.36 8.21
C PRO A 381 -2.95 -16.48 7.11
N GLN A 382 -2.22 -16.26 6.02
CA GLN A 382 -2.63 -15.42 4.91
C GLN A 382 -3.63 -16.06 3.93
N SER A 383 -4.11 -17.27 4.19
CA SER A 383 -5.00 -17.99 3.27
C SER A 383 -6.48 -17.63 3.39
N GLY A 384 -6.89 -17.00 4.49
CA GLY A 384 -8.26 -16.58 4.73
C GLY A 384 -8.58 -15.21 4.12
N LEU A 385 -9.88 -14.94 3.94
CA LEU A 385 -10.41 -13.64 3.57
C LEU A 385 -11.24 -13.07 4.71
N TRP A 386 -10.90 -11.87 5.14
CA TRP A 386 -11.66 -11.10 6.11
C TRP A 386 -12.42 -9.98 5.38
N PHE A 387 -13.69 -9.80 5.74
CA PHE A 387 -14.56 -8.76 5.24
C PHE A 387 -15.10 -7.92 6.39
N GLY A 388 -15.20 -6.62 6.18
CA GLY A 388 -15.73 -5.69 7.17
C GLY A 388 -15.86 -4.27 6.64
N ASN A 389 -16.18 -3.34 7.50
CA ASN A 389 -16.07 -1.92 7.20
C ASN A 389 -14.62 -1.45 7.35
N ILE A 390 -14.24 -0.43 6.60
CA ILE A 390 -12.91 0.17 6.76
C ILE A 390 -12.71 0.73 8.19
N ASP A 391 -13.77 1.22 8.82
CA ASP A 391 -13.74 1.76 10.18
C ASP A 391 -13.50 0.67 11.25
N ASP A 392 -13.74 -0.61 10.94
CA ASP A 392 -13.41 -1.71 11.84
C ASP A 392 -11.92 -1.78 12.16
N LEU A 393 -11.06 -1.21 11.32
CA LEU A 393 -9.62 -1.09 11.59
C LEU A 393 -9.36 -0.38 12.92
N TRP A 394 -10.16 0.64 13.28
CA TRP A 394 -10.01 1.35 14.55
C TRP A 394 -10.29 0.47 15.79
N SER A 395 -11.00 -0.63 15.61
CA SER A 395 -11.36 -1.57 16.68
C SER A 395 -10.44 -2.77 16.79
N MET A 396 -9.49 -2.95 15.84
CA MET A 396 -8.59 -4.12 15.85
C MET A 396 -7.56 -4.08 16.99
N GLY A 397 -7.05 -2.89 17.33
CA GLY A 397 -6.11 -2.72 18.40
C GLY A 397 -5.63 -1.28 18.49
N LYS A 398 -5.40 -0.81 19.70
CA LYS A 398 -4.85 0.52 19.92
C LYS A 398 -3.47 0.63 19.25
N PRO A 399 -3.14 1.74 18.59
CA PRO A 399 -1.79 1.97 18.11
C PRO A 399 -0.78 1.92 19.25
N ALA A 400 0.18 1.03 19.13
CA ALA A 400 1.31 0.92 20.04
C ALA A 400 2.53 0.48 19.24
N GLY A 401 3.71 0.95 19.63
CA GLY A 401 4.90 0.61 18.88
C GLY A 401 6.17 1.21 19.44
N TRP A 402 7.27 0.85 18.85
CA TRP A 402 8.60 1.30 19.26
C TRP A 402 9.49 1.58 18.04
N GLY A 403 10.54 2.34 18.27
CA GLY A 403 11.55 2.68 17.30
C GLY A 403 12.21 4.01 17.63
N GLY A 404 12.99 4.51 16.72
CA GLY A 404 13.67 5.79 16.92
C GLY A 404 14.68 6.06 15.83
N PRO A 405 15.23 7.28 15.81
CA PRO A 405 16.22 7.63 14.80
C PRO A 405 17.54 6.89 14.98
N TRP A 406 17.89 6.53 16.21
CA TRP A 406 19.19 5.94 16.52
C TRP A 406 19.06 4.76 17.49
N TRP A 407 19.75 3.71 17.15
CA TRP A 407 20.02 2.57 18.05
C TRP A 407 21.47 2.18 17.88
N GLU A 408 22.32 2.52 18.88
CA GLU A 408 23.76 2.34 18.82
C GLU A 408 24.35 2.85 17.50
N THR A 409 23.97 4.07 17.14
CA THR A 409 24.29 4.68 15.86
C THR A 409 25.43 5.69 16.04
N PRO A 410 26.55 5.59 15.30
CA PRO A 410 27.56 6.62 15.28
C PRO A 410 26.99 7.94 14.76
N VAL A 411 27.03 8.99 15.57
CA VAL A 411 26.49 10.31 15.24
C VAL A 411 27.55 11.39 15.48
N LYS A 412 27.53 12.41 14.64
CA LYS A 412 28.39 13.60 14.78
C LYS A 412 27.66 14.69 15.54
N ALA A 413 28.41 15.48 16.31
CA ALA A 413 27.90 16.66 16.98
C ALA A 413 27.12 17.55 16.01
N GLY A 414 25.92 18.00 16.42
CA GLY A 414 25.06 18.86 15.62
C GLY A 414 24.30 18.14 14.48
N THR A 415 24.54 16.83 14.25
CA THR A 415 23.76 16.09 13.28
C THR A 415 22.32 15.97 13.75
N ILE A 416 21.39 16.42 12.92
CA ILE A 416 19.95 16.31 13.17
C ILE A 416 19.45 14.98 12.55
N SER A 417 18.69 14.23 13.32
CA SER A 417 18.10 12.97 12.86
C SER A 417 16.99 13.18 11.84
N ASP A 418 16.63 12.11 11.11
CA ASP A 418 15.37 12.09 10.37
C ASP A 418 14.18 12.26 11.32
N PRO A 419 13.05 12.81 10.82
CA PRO A 419 11.81 12.90 11.58
C PRO A 419 11.26 11.52 11.96
N PHE A 420 10.93 11.31 13.22
CA PHE A 420 10.27 10.13 13.74
C PHE A 420 8.81 10.47 14.08
N LEU A 421 7.85 9.62 13.68
CA LEU A 421 6.43 9.87 13.91
C LEU A 421 6.10 9.82 15.39
N MET A 422 5.34 10.82 15.85
CA MET A 422 4.95 10.95 17.26
C MET A 422 3.45 11.01 17.49
N THR A 423 2.69 11.44 16.48
CA THR A 423 1.23 11.58 16.58
C THR A 423 0.50 10.23 16.63
N GLY A 424 -0.68 10.22 17.24
CA GLY A 424 -1.59 9.06 17.25
C GLY A 424 -1.33 8.02 18.33
N PHE A 425 -0.44 8.30 19.29
CA PHE A 425 -0.15 7.47 20.45
C PHE A 425 -0.47 8.22 21.75
N ASP A 426 -0.95 7.52 22.77
CA ASP A 426 -1.37 8.17 24.00
C ASP A 426 -0.19 8.42 24.96
N LYS A 427 0.61 7.40 25.21
CA LYS A 427 1.78 7.48 26.10
C LYS A 427 3.06 7.38 25.31
N LYS A 428 4.01 8.22 25.65
CA LYS A 428 5.28 8.32 24.92
C LYS A 428 6.45 8.41 25.89
N VAL A 429 7.44 7.57 25.65
CA VAL A 429 8.70 7.58 26.40
C VAL A 429 9.84 7.57 25.39
N VAL A 430 10.90 8.34 25.66
CA VAL A 430 12.17 8.23 24.94
C VAL A 430 13.26 7.72 25.85
N HIS A 431 14.02 6.76 25.37
CA HIS A 431 15.21 6.21 26.00
C HIS A 431 16.44 6.78 25.31
N LEU A 432 17.35 7.38 26.08
CA LEU A 432 18.56 8.04 25.58
C LEU A 432 19.79 7.39 26.23
N ALA A 433 20.76 7.02 25.41
CA ALA A 433 22.03 6.48 25.86
C ALA A 433 23.15 6.85 24.87
N HIS A 434 24.40 6.81 25.34
CA HIS A 434 25.60 7.01 24.51
C HIS A 434 26.83 6.35 25.13
N ASP A 435 27.89 6.21 24.32
CA ASP A 435 29.15 5.58 24.72
C ASP A 435 30.28 6.57 25.11
N SER A 436 30.04 7.89 25.03
CA SER A 436 31.01 8.90 25.41
C SER A 436 31.23 8.92 26.94
N ASP A 437 32.44 9.23 27.37
CA ASP A 437 32.82 9.47 28.78
C ASP A 437 32.40 10.85 29.32
N ARG A 438 31.87 11.71 28.45
CA ARG A 438 31.40 13.07 28.75
C ARG A 438 29.91 13.12 28.90
N ILE A 439 29.42 14.22 29.46
CA ILE A 439 27.98 14.55 29.38
C ILE A 439 27.67 14.88 27.92
N VAL A 440 26.65 14.22 27.35
CA VAL A 440 26.10 14.51 26.04
C VAL A 440 24.69 15.06 26.17
N ASN A 441 24.45 16.23 25.62
CA ASN A 441 23.14 16.86 25.63
C ASN A 441 22.35 16.43 24.42
N PHE A 442 21.25 15.68 24.65
CA PHE A 442 20.28 15.32 23.63
C PHE A 442 19.24 16.44 23.48
N LYS A 443 19.23 17.08 22.34
CA LYS A 443 18.26 18.12 21.99
C LYS A 443 17.09 17.49 21.26
N ILE A 444 15.90 17.58 21.86
CA ILE A 444 14.64 17.07 21.30
C ILE A 444 13.88 18.24 20.71
N GLU A 445 13.58 18.17 19.43
CA GLU A 445 12.78 19.15 18.71
C GLU A 445 11.52 18.47 18.17
N VAL A 446 10.41 19.20 18.16
CA VAL A 446 9.11 18.74 17.68
C VAL A 446 8.56 19.66 16.60
N ASP A 447 7.88 19.06 15.63
CA ASP A 447 7.07 19.72 14.63
C ASP A 447 5.62 19.30 14.84
N PHE A 448 4.85 20.12 15.55
CA PHE A 448 3.50 19.77 15.94
C PHE A 448 2.47 19.90 14.81
N LEU A 449 2.79 20.71 13.77
CA LEU A 449 1.94 20.86 12.60
C LEU A 449 2.28 19.87 11.46
N GLY A 450 3.49 19.29 11.46
CA GLY A 450 3.98 18.47 10.36
C GLY A 450 4.38 19.27 9.13
N ASP A 451 4.58 20.60 9.29
CA ASP A 451 4.86 21.53 8.19
C ASP A 451 6.35 21.91 8.06
N GLY A 452 7.21 21.35 8.91
CA GLY A 452 8.64 21.64 8.99
C GLY A 452 8.96 22.80 9.94
N SER A 453 8.01 23.26 10.75
CA SER A 453 8.18 24.32 11.75
C SER A 453 8.66 23.77 13.08
N TRP A 454 9.94 23.42 13.16
CA TRP A 454 10.53 22.78 14.32
C TRP A 454 10.65 23.70 15.52
N LYS A 455 10.30 23.19 16.71
CA LYS A 455 10.42 23.87 17.99
C LYS A 455 11.23 23.02 18.95
N LEU A 456 12.14 23.66 19.71
CA LEU A 456 12.81 22.99 20.80
C LEU A 456 11.77 22.60 21.87
N TYR A 457 11.68 21.30 22.15
CA TYR A 457 10.88 20.77 23.24
C TYR A 457 11.70 20.69 24.53
N HIS A 458 12.85 19.99 24.47
CA HIS A 458 13.67 19.79 25.65
C HIS A 458 15.13 19.52 25.30
N THR A 459 16.06 19.84 26.24
CA THR A 459 17.47 19.42 26.18
C THR A 459 17.74 18.55 27.39
N ILE A 460 18.10 17.28 27.18
CA ILE A 460 18.31 16.28 28.22
C ILE A 460 19.77 15.94 28.30
N PRO A 461 20.46 16.26 29.43
CA PRO A 461 21.83 15.82 29.67
C PRO A 461 21.86 14.34 30.05
N VAL A 462 22.73 13.58 29.41
CA VAL A 462 23.03 12.18 29.73
C VAL A 462 24.48 12.11 30.18
N SER A 463 24.73 11.59 31.38
CA SER A 463 26.09 11.44 31.93
C SER A 463 26.94 10.46 31.12
N GLY A 464 28.27 10.49 31.28
CA GLY A 464 29.19 9.64 30.55
C GLY A 464 28.83 8.16 30.66
N THR A 465 28.77 7.46 29.52
CA THR A 465 28.33 6.06 29.37
C THR A 465 26.97 5.75 30.01
N GLY A 466 26.13 6.78 30.17
CA GLY A 466 24.91 6.73 30.95
C GLY A 466 23.67 6.45 30.11
N TYR A 467 22.59 6.34 30.86
CA TYR A 467 21.24 6.17 30.34
C TYR A 467 20.26 7.06 31.08
N VAL A 468 19.32 7.65 30.36
CA VAL A 468 18.21 8.42 30.88
C VAL A 468 16.96 8.09 30.07
N HIS A 469 15.79 8.07 30.70
CA HIS A 469 14.53 8.12 30.00
C HIS A 469 13.78 9.41 30.29
N HIS A 470 12.91 9.79 29.37
CA HIS A 470 12.01 10.93 29.55
C HIS A 470 10.61 10.53 29.11
N GLU A 471 9.66 10.68 30.04
CA GLU A 471 8.24 10.50 29.77
C GLU A 471 7.66 11.84 29.32
N PHE A 472 6.98 11.82 28.19
CA PHE A 472 6.25 13.00 27.73
C PHE A 472 4.95 13.12 28.57
N GLU A 473 4.57 14.34 28.88
CA GLU A 473 3.34 14.59 29.64
C GLU A 473 2.13 13.94 28.95
N ASN A 474 1.19 13.44 29.76
CA ASN A 474 -0.05 12.86 29.25
C ASN A 474 -0.81 13.90 28.38
N GLY A 475 -1.20 13.48 27.19
CA GLY A 475 -1.86 14.36 26.22
C GLY A 475 -0.91 15.18 25.36
N PHE A 476 0.40 15.21 25.63
CA PHE A 476 1.36 15.84 24.73
C PHE A 476 1.40 15.11 23.41
N SER A 477 1.28 15.85 22.30
CA SER A 477 1.43 15.29 20.96
C SER A 477 2.03 16.31 20.02
N ALA A 478 2.85 15.83 19.09
CA ALA A 478 3.34 16.55 17.94
C ALA A 478 3.29 15.60 16.75
N HIS A 479 3.34 16.12 15.53
CA HIS A 479 3.34 15.26 14.37
C HIS A 479 4.66 14.49 14.25
N TRP A 480 5.78 15.23 14.33
CA TRP A 480 7.12 14.68 14.23
C TRP A 480 7.99 15.07 15.42
N VAL A 481 8.94 14.20 15.75
CA VAL A 481 10.04 14.47 16.66
C VAL A 481 11.37 14.18 15.96
N ARG A 482 12.41 14.96 16.28
CA ARG A 482 13.78 14.71 15.84
C ARG A 482 14.75 14.99 16.99
N VAL A 483 15.93 14.42 16.89
CA VAL A 483 16.96 14.49 17.94
C VAL A 483 18.28 14.94 17.36
N SER A 484 19.06 15.69 18.14
CA SER A 484 20.48 15.97 17.84
C SER A 484 21.30 15.89 19.13
N VAL A 485 22.62 15.70 18.99
CA VAL A 485 23.56 15.63 20.09
C VAL A 485 24.64 16.72 19.94
N ASP A 486 25.22 17.16 21.04
CA ASP A 486 26.26 18.21 21.04
C ASP A 486 27.69 17.67 20.97
N HIS A 487 27.89 16.34 21.07
CA HIS A 487 29.19 15.68 20.97
C HIS A 487 29.12 14.45 20.06
N ASP A 488 30.25 14.14 19.41
CA ASP A 488 30.41 12.89 18.67
C ASP A 488 30.31 11.71 19.62
N CYS A 489 29.42 10.74 19.30
CA CYS A 489 29.22 9.52 20.11
C CYS A 489 28.49 8.44 19.31
N THR A 490 28.48 7.22 19.86
CA THR A 490 27.52 6.20 19.44
C THR A 490 26.28 6.37 20.30
N ALA A 491 25.18 6.85 19.69
CA ALA A 491 23.98 7.25 20.40
C ALA A 491 22.81 6.28 20.17
N THR A 492 22.00 6.19 21.19
CA THR A 492 20.65 5.60 21.14
C THR A 492 19.62 6.66 21.51
N ALA A 493 18.64 6.88 20.63
CA ALA A 493 17.43 7.65 20.90
C ALA A 493 16.26 6.81 20.41
N TYR A 494 15.59 6.16 21.35
CA TYR A 494 14.61 5.12 21.09
C TYR A 494 13.31 5.41 21.80
N PHE A 495 12.22 5.47 21.05
CA PHE A 495 10.90 5.79 21.57
C PHE A 495 10.06 4.53 21.77
N MET A 496 9.29 4.51 22.84
CA MET A 496 8.25 3.51 23.11
C MET A 496 6.92 4.24 23.26
N TYR A 497 5.93 3.77 22.53
CA TYR A 497 4.60 4.36 22.46
C TYR A 497 3.53 3.32 22.79
N ASN A 498 2.55 3.74 23.62
CA ASN A 498 1.39 2.96 24.01
C ASN A 498 0.10 3.75 23.89
#